data_f41cb3cf6f118a561bcbbb69b31b21cd
#
_entry.id   f41cb3cf6f118a561bcbbb69b31b21cd
#
_cell.length_a   1.000
_cell.length_b   1.000
_cell.length_c   1.000
_cell.angle_alpha   90.00
_cell.angle_beta   90.00
_cell.angle_gamma   90.00
#
_symmetry.space_group_name_H-M   'P 1'
#
loop_
_entity.id
_entity.type
_entity.pdbx_description
1 polymer ?
#
loop_
_entity_poly.entity_id
_entity_poly.type
_entity_poly.pdbx_seq_one_letter_code
_entity_poly.pdbx_strand_id
1 'polypeptide(L)'
;NILMQIPSIKKTLVFAYNKKEEIDLQNYINFDQVLEKEKMDETFERFEFNHPIYILYSSGTTGKPKCITHGAGNVLIEHNKEFMLHCDIRDNEKLFYYTTTGWMMWNWLVGGLATGSSIFLFDGAPVYPKIDVLLEYCQNKKINLFGVSAKYIDHLKNEKYNSKNLD
;
A
#
# COMPACT_ATOMS: atom_id res chain seq x y z
N ASN A 1 21.04 -4.21 14.69
CA ASN A 1 21.89 -5.18 13.97
C ASN A 1 21.70 -5.23 12.46
N ILE A 2 20.53 -4.90 11.93
CA ILE A 2 20.29 -4.81 10.48
C ILE A 2 21.16 -3.72 9.86
N LEU A 3 21.23 -2.55 10.46
CA LEU A 3 22.01 -1.41 9.97
C LEU A 3 23.50 -1.71 9.82
N MET A 4 24.06 -2.51 10.74
CA MET A 4 25.46 -2.93 10.69
C MET A 4 25.78 -3.85 9.52
N GLN A 5 24.77 -4.53 8.96
CA GLN A 5 24.91 -5.45 7.83
C GLN A 5 24.72 -4.77 6.47
N ILE A 6 24.28 -3.52 6.45
CA ILE A 6 24.01 -2.76 5.23
C ILE A 6 24.78 -1.43 5.27
N PRO A 7 26.09 -1.44 5.00
CA PRO A 7 26.96 -0.27 5.14
C PRO A 7 26.62 0.87 4.17
N SER A 8 25.80 0.61 3.16
CA SER A 8 25.32 1.64 2.21
C SER A 8 24.24 2.55 2.78
N ILE A 9 23.63 2.19 3.92
CA ILE A 9 22.63 3.05 4.58
C ILE A 9 23.35 4.27 5.19
N LYS A 10 22.98 5.46 4.72
CA LYS A 10 23.54 6.73 5.19
C LYS A 10 22.74 7.39 6.29
N LYS A 11 21.41 7.18 6.29
CA LYS A 11 20.48 7.76 7.27
C LYS A 11 19.40 6.76 7.61
N THR A 12 18.98 6.76 8.85
CA THR A 12 17.89 5.93 9.35
C THR A 12 16.80 6.84 9.92
N LEU A 13 15.61 6.77 9.34
CA LEU A 13 14.44 7.41 9.91
C LEU A 13 13.67 6.37 10.72
N VAL A 14 13.27 6.76 11.91
CA VAL A 14 12.49 5.90 12.80
C VAL A 14 11.23 6.64 13.21
N PHE A 15 10.12 5.96 13.07
CA PHE A 15 8.87 6.43 13.60
C PHE A 15 8.34 5.43 14.65
N ALA A 16 7.91 5.94 15.80
CA ALA A 16 7.35 5.09 16.86
C ALA A 16 5.89 4.79 16.54
N TYR A 17 5.58 3.53 16.22
CA TYR A 17 4.21 3.08 16.02
C TYR A 17 3.39 3.25 17.31
N ASN A 18 4.00 2.92 18.43
CA ASN A 18 3.43 3.16 19.75
C ASN A 18 4.18 4.34 20.40
N LYS A 19 3.53 5.51 20.48
CA LYS A 19 4.12 6.76 21.03
C LYS A 19 4.61 6.66 22.47
N LYS A 20 4.36 5.54 23.17
CA LYS A 20 4.79 5.28 24.55
C LYS A 20 6.14 4.57 24.64
N GLU A 21 6.68 4.10 23.53
CA GLU A 21 7.94 3.38 23.51
C GLU A 21 9.10 4.35 23.23
N GLU A 22 10.07 4.40 24.15
CA GLU A 22 11.33 5.06 23.88
C GLU A 22 12.13 4.22 22.89
N ILE A 23 12.61 4.86 21.83
CA ILE A 23 13.41 4.22 20.81
C ILE A 23 14.86 4.28 21.25
N ASP A 24 15.39 3.18 21.74
CA ASP A 24 16.81 3.02 22.09
C ASP A 24 17.65 2.67 20.86
N LEU A 25 17.83 3.64 19.96
CA LEU A 25 18.70 3.54 18.80
C LEU A 25 19.65 4.73 18.75
N GLN A 26 20.94 4.44 18.60
CA GLN A 26 21.93 5.49 18.37
C GLN A 26 21.92 5.92 16.88
N ASN A 27 22.06 7.21 16.62
CA ASN A 27 22.19 7.79 15.28
C ASN A 27 20.97 7.58 14.36
N TYR A 28 19.77 7.79 14.86
CA TYR A 28 18.56 7.84 14.04
C TYR A 28 17.99 9.28 13.95
N ILE A 29 17.15 9.48 12.96
CA ILE A 29 16.35 10.70 12.81
C ILE A 29 14.90 10.34 13.16
N ASN A 30 14.31 11.07 14.10
CA ASN A 30 12.89 10.90 14.40
C ASN A 30 12.05 11.43 13.22
N PHE A 31 11.14 10.61 12.69
CA PHE A 31 10.33 10.93 11.54
C PHE A 31 9.42 12.14 11.78
N ASP A 32 8.81 12.25 12.97
CA ASP A 32 7.93 13.38 13.31
C ASP A 32 8.69 14.72 13.26
N GLN A 33 9.95 14.73 13.70
CA GLN A 33 10.81 15.92 13.65
C GLN A 33 11.16 16.36 12.22
N VAL A 34 11.19 15.42 11.27
CA VAL A 34 11.40 15.73 9.85
C VAL A 34 10.17 16.38 9.27
N LEU A 35 8.99 15.82 9.54
CA LEU A 35 7.71 16.36 9.05
C LEU A 35 7.45 17.80 9.52
N GLU A 36 7.88 18.15 10.71
CA GLU A 36 7.71 19.52 11.26
C GLU A 36 8.62 20.57 10.58
N LYS A 37 9.75 20.15 10.02
CA LYS A 37 10.79 21.07 9.53
C LYS A 37 10.75 21.31 8.03
N GLU A 38 10.20 20.40 7.26
CA GLU A 38 10.27 20.43 5.79
C GLU A 38 8.99 21.08 5.20
N LYS A 39 9.18 22.24 4.57
CA LYS A 39 8.22 22.74 3.57
C LYS A 39 8.66 22.18 2.23
N MET A 40 7.90 21.25 1.68
CA MET A 40 8.15 20.77 0.33
C MET A 40 7.65 21.79 -0.70
N ASP A 41 8.53 22.19 -1.60
CA ASP A 41 8.09 22.73 -2.88
C ASP A 41 7.50 21.59 -3.70
N GLU A 42 6.25 21.72 -4.15
CA GLU A 42 5.55 20.72 -4.95
C GLU A 42 6.09 20.69 -6.40
N THR A 43 7.37 20.36 -6.55
CA THR A 43 7.98 20.18 -7.87
C THR A 43 8.09 18.70 -8.19
N PHE A 44 7.44 18.29 -9.29
CA PHE A 44 7.52 16.92 -9.79
C PHE A 44 8.57 16.84 -10.90
N GLU A 45 9.62 16.09 -10.65
CA GLU A 45 10.65 15.82 -11.63
C GLU A 45 10.10 14.94 -12.75
N ARG A 46 10.51 15.24 -14.00
CA ARG A 46 10.11 14.48 -15.18
C ARG A 46 11.19 13.47 -15.56
N PHE A 47 10.76 12.26 -15.84
CA PHE A 47 11.62 11.16 -16.18
C PHE A 47 11.30 10.58 -17.57
N GLU A 48 12.26 9.87 -18.14
CA GLU A 48 12.10 9.07 -19.34
C GLU A 48 11.04 7.97 -19.13
N PHE A 49 10.35 7.56 -20.21
CA PHE A 49 9.30 6.54 -20.16
C PHE A 49 9.75 5.24 -19.48
N ASN A 50 10.96 4.79 -19.75
CA ASN A 50 11.52 3.55 -19.19
C ASN A 50 12.28 3.77 -17.88
N HIS A 51 12.20 4.94 -17.27
CA HIS A 51 12.85 5.17 -15.99
C HIS A 51 12.33 4.17 -14.92
N PRO A 52 13.22 3.47 -14.19
CA PRO A 52 12.80 2.53 -13.16
C PRO A 52 11.98 3.19 -12.06
N ILE A 53 10.79 2.65 -11.77
CA ILE A 53 9.95 3.14 -10.68
C ILE A 53 9.82 2.11 -9.55
N TYR A 54 9.72 0.82 -9.88
CA TYR A 54 9.64 -0.26 -8.91
C TYR A 54 10.63 -1.36 -9.22
N ILE A 55 11.22 -1.91 -8.17
CA ILE A 55 12.02 -3.13 -8.21
C ILE A 55 11.35 -4.14 -7.30
N LEU A 56 10.69 -5.14 -7.87
CA LEU A 56 9.92 -6.14 -7.17
C LEU A 56 10.57 -7.51 -7.30
N TYR A 57 10.32 -8.38 -6.34
CA TYR A 57 10.86 -9.72 -6.32
C TYR A 57 9.76 -10.75 -6.50
N SER A 58 9.94 -11.65 -7.46
CA SER A 58 9.07 -12.83 -7.57
C SER A 58 9.62 -13.96 -6.71
N SER A 59 8.76 -14.61 -5.93
CA SER A 59 9.09 -15.89 -5.30
C SER A 59 9.12 -16.96 -6.38
N GLY A 60 10.32 -17.19 -6.95
CA GLY A 60 10.51 -18.26 -7.93
C GLY A 60 10.28 -19.64 -7.31
N THR A 61 9.55 -20.50 -7.98
CA THR A 61 9.31 -21.90 -7.57
C THR A 61 10.58 -22.75 -7.64
N THR A 62 11.65 -22.27 -8.22
CA THR A 62 12.85 -23.05 -8.58
C THR A 62 14.17 -22.42 -8.18
N GLY A 63 14.22 -21.48 -7.24
CA GLY A 63 15.50 -20.85 -6.86
C GLY A 63 15.39 -19.55 -6.09
N LYS A 64 16.43 -18.73 -6.15
CA LYS A 64 16.45 -17.41 -5.52
C LYS A 64 15.38 -16.49 -6.16
N PRO A 65 14.75 -15.59 -5.39
CA PRO A 65 13.80 -14.62 -5.93
C PRO A 65 14.40 -13.84 -7.10
N LYS A 66 13.63 -13.66 -8.16
CA LYS A 66 14.04 -12.87 -9.32
C LYS A 66 13.68 -11.41 -9.09
N CYS A 67 14.63 -10.54 -9.36
CA CYS A 67 14.44 -9.09 -9.33
C CYS A 67 13.82 -8.65 -10.66
N ILE A 68 12.69 -7.95 -10.59
CA ILE A 68 11.95 -7.44 -11.76
C ILE A 68 11.87 -5.92 -11.64
N THR A 69 12.46 -5.24 -12.61
CA THR A 69 12.42 -3.77 -12.69
C THR A 69 11.27 -3.33 -13.58
N HIS A 70 10.43 -2.43 -13.09
CA HIS A 70 9.30 -1.87 -13.82
C HIS A 70 9.58 -0.43 -14.22
N GLY A 71 9.31 -0.10 -15.48
CA GLY A 71 9.44 1.27 -16.01
C GLY A 71 8.22 2.13 -15.69
N ALA A 72 8.45 3.41 -15.40
CA ALA A 72 7.43 4.35 -14.95
C ALA A 72 6.26 4.50 -15.94
N GLY A 73 6.55 4.68 -17.22
CA GLY A 73 5.53 4.82 -18.25
C GLY A 73 4.71 3.54 -18.44
N ASN A 74 5.36 2.37 -18.39
CA ASN A 74 4.68 1.08 -18.49
C ASN A 74 3.73 0.86 -17.31
N VAL A 75 4.17 1.16 -16.09
CA VAL A 75 3.33 1.05 -14.88
C VAL A 75 2.13 1.99 -14.96
N LEU A 76 2.34 3.23 -15.39
CA LEU A 76 1.26 4.20 -15.52
C LEU A 76 0.19 3.74 -16.52
N ILE A 77 0.60 3.24 -17.70
CA ILE A 77 -0.33 2.73 -18.71
C ILE A 77 -1.06 1.49 -18.19
N GLU A 78 -0.33 0.54 -17.59
CA GLU A 78 -0.91 -0.70 -17.07
C GLU A 78 -1.93 -0.42 -15.97
N HIS A 79 -1.60 0.42 -14.99
CA HIS A 79 -2.51 0.77 -13.91
C HIS A 79 -3.76 1.52 -14.42
N ASN A 80 -3.59 2.48 -15.35
CA ASN A 80 -4.76 3.16 -15.94
C ASN A 80 -5.67 2.18 -16.71
N LYS A 81 -5.08 1.26 -17.48
CA LYS A 81 -5.84 0.20 -18.17
C LYS A 81 -6.63 -0.65 -17.17
N GLU A 82 -5.99 -1.12 -16.11
CA GLU A 82 -6.63 -1.94 -15.09
C GLU A 82 -7.78 -1.18 -14.41
N PHE A 83 -7.53 0.03 -13.93
CA PHE A 83 -8.55 0.79 -13.22
C PHE A 83 -9.70 1.20 -14.12
N MET A 84 -9.42 1.79 -15.28
CA MET A 84 -10.46 2.36 -16.14
C MET A 84 -11.20 1.31 -16.96
N LEU A 85 -10.52 0.27 -17.47
CA LEU A 85 -11.12 -0.69 -18.39
C LEU A 85 -11.59 -1.98 -17.70
N HIS A 86 -10.89 -2.46 -16.68
CA HIS A 86 -11.23 -3.71 -16.01
C HIS A 86 -11.98 -3.51 -14.70
N CYS A 87 -11.67 -2.44 -13.97
CA CYS A 87 -12.32 -2.12 -12.69
C CYS A 87 -13.44 -1.08 -12.83
N ASP A 88 -13.55 -0.41 -13.99
CA ASP A 88 -14.48 0.71 -14.25
C ASP A 88 -14.40 1.84 -13.21
N ILE A 89 -13.20 2.06 -12.64
CA ILE A 89 -12.95 3.14 -11.68
C ILE A 89 -12.85 4.47 -12.42
N ARG A 90 -13.54 5.47 -11.88
CA ARG A 90 -13.65 6.81 -12.44
C ARG A 90 -13.18 7.87 -11.46
N ASP A 91 -13.08 9.09 -11.95
CA ASP A 91 -12.77 10.26 -11.13
C ASP A 91 -13.73 10.37 -9.93
N ASN A 92 -13.18 10.76 -8.79
CA ASN A 92 -13.87 10.88 -7.49
C ASN A 92 -14.41 9.57 -6.88
N GLU A 93 -14.18 8.40 -7.49
CA GLU A 93 -14.53 7.13 -6.88
C GLU A 93 -13.52 6.73 -5.80
N LYS A 94 -13.92 5.78 -4.98
CA LYS A 94 -13.20 5.39 -3.76
C LYS A 94 -12.68 3.97 -3.91
N LEU A 95 -11.36 3.85 -3.85
CA LEU A 95 -10.64 2.61 -3.99
C LEU A 95 -10.03 2.20 -2.65
N PHE A 96 -10.28 0.98 -2.23
CA PHE A 96 -9.65 0.38 -1.08
C PHE A 96 -9.11 -1.01 -1.40
N TYR A 97 -7.84 -1.25 -1.10
CA TYR A 97 -7.25 -2.58 -1.13
C TYR A 97 -6.55 -2.85 0.20
N TYR A 98 -6.97 -3.91 0.90
CA TYR A 98 -6.31 -4.28 2.15
C TYR A 98 -4.96 -4.92 1.86
N THR A 99 -3.90 -4.17 2.03
CA THR A 99 -2.53 -4.58 1.74
C THR A 99 -1.53 -3.87 2.66
N THR A 100 -0.30 -4.31 2.65
CA THR A 100 0.84 -3.66 3.31
C THR A 100 1.72 -2.94 2.30
N THR A 101 2.49 -1.96 2.75
CA THR A 101 3.45 -1.22 1.91
C THR A 101 4.55 -2.09 1.32
N GLY A 102 4.82 -3.27 1.88
CA GLY A 102 5.80 -4.23 1.39
C GLY A 102 5.27 -5.22 0.35
N TRP A 103 4.04 -5.07 -0.10
CA TRP A 103 3.40 -5.97 -1.07
C TRP A 103 3.11 -5.24 -2.40
N MET A 104 3.16 -5.96 -3.52
CA MET A 104 2.96 -5.41 -4.87
C MET A 104 1.62 -4.67 -5.00
N MET A 105 0.57 -5.14 -4.33
CA MET A 105 -0.75 -4.50 -4.40
C MET A 105 -0.79 -3.10 -3.77
N TRP A 106 0.19 -2.74 -2.94
CA TRP A 106 0.37 -1.35 -2.51
C TRP A 106 0.68 -0.44 -3.69
N ASN A 107 1.61 -0.86 -4.56
CA ASN A 107 1.97 -0.08 -5.75
C ASN A 107 0.77 0.08 -6.69
N TRP A 108 -0.04 -0.98 -6.84
CA TRP A 108 -1.28 -0.93 -7.61
C TRP A 108 -2.29 0.04 -6.97
N LEU A 109 -2.54 -0.06 -5.66
CA LEU A 109 -3.46 0.83 -4.95
C LEU A 109 -3.08 2.32 -5.12
N VAL A 110 -1.79 2.65 -4.93
CA VAL A 110 -1.28 4.02 -5.13
C VAL A 110 -1.47 4.49 -6.58
N GLY A 111 -1.32 3.57 -7.54
CA GLY A 111 -1.57 3.85 -8.96
C GLY A 111 -2.99 4.33 -9.25
N GLY A 112 -3.96 3.98 -8.41
CA GLY A 112 -5.34 4.45 -8.53
C GLY A 112 -5.49 5.98 -8.46
N LEU A 113 -4.57 6.68 -7.82
CA LEU A 113 -4.56 8.14 -7.79
C LEU A 113 -4.45 8.76 -9.18
N ALA A 114 -3.85 8.07 -10.16
CA ALA A 114 -3.74 8.55 -11.53
C ALA A 114 -5.08 8.65 -12.27
N THR A 115 -6.13 8.00 -11.78
CA THR A 115 -7.49 8.07 -12.35
C THR A 115 -8.34 9.19 -11.75
N GLY A 116 -7.82 9.96 -10.78
CA GLY A 116 -8.58 10.91 -10.00
C GLY A 116 -9.39 10.29 -8.86
N SER A 117 -9.25 8.97 -8.63
CA SER A 117 -9.92 8.30 -7.53
C SER A 117 -9.26 8.61 -6.18
N SER A 118 -10.01 8.43 -5.10
CA SER A 118 -9.50 8.51 -3.74
C SER A 118 -9.09 7.12 -3.25
N ILE A 119 -7.86 6.96 -2.77
CA ILE A 119 -7.44 5.71 -2.13
C ILE A 119 -7.73 5.75 -0.63
N PHE A 120 -8.20 4.63 -0.10
CA PHE A 120 -8.49 4.46 1.32
C PHE A 120 -7.49 3.51 1.95
N LEU A 121 -7.05 3.85 3.15
CA LEU A 121 -6.07 3.10 3.91
C LEU A 121 -6.69 2.63 5.21
N PHE A 122 -6.34 1.42 5.64
CA PHE A 122 -6.77 0.84 6.89
C PHE A 122 -5.56 0.30 7.65
N ASP A 123 -5.31 0.88 8.82
CA ASP A 123 -4.25 0.43 9.71
C ASP A 123 -4.87 -0.38 10.86
N GLY A 124 -4.83 -1.68 10.72
CA GLY A 124 -5.41 -2.61 11.68
C GLY A 124 -5.47 -4.04 11.19
N ALA A 125 -5.88 -4.96 12.07
CA ALA A 125 -6.07 -6.35 11.69
C ALA A 125 -7.41 -6.53 10.93
N PRO A 126 -7.42 -7.36 9.86
CA PRO A 126 -8.59 -7.47 8.97
C PRO A 126 -9.79 -8.19 9.59
N VAL A 127 -9.58 -8.84 10.75
CA VAL A 127 -10.60 -9.66 11.45
C VAL A 127 -10.73 -9.29 12.93
N TYR A 128 -10.21 -8.14 13.35
CA TYR A 128 -10.29 -7.68 14.73
C TYR A 128 -10.72 -6.20 14.76
N PRO A 129 -11.61 -5.79 15.68
CA PRO A 129 -12.25 -6.57 16.74
C PRO A 129 -13.37 -7.50 16.24
N LYS A 130 -13.80 -7.40 14.99
CA LYS A 130 -14.84 -8.20 14.36
C LYS A 130 -14.36 -8.75 13.02
N ILE A 131 -14.91 -9.88 12.63
CA ILE A 131 -14.60 -10.54 11.36
C ILE A 131 -14.94 -9.68 10.13
N ASP A 132 -15.92 -8.80 10.25
CA ASP A 132 -16.46 -7.95 9.20
C ASP A 132 -15.96 -6.50 9.23
N VAL A 133 -14.96 -6.21 10.06
CA VAL A 133 -14.44 -4.84 10.24
C VAL A 133 -14.07 -4.16 8.92
N LEU A 134 -13.51 -4.89 7.94
CA LEU A 134 -13.20 -4.32 6.63
C LEU A 134 -14.46 -4.05 5.81
N LEU A 135 -15.47 -4.89 5.93
CA LEU A 135 -16.75 -4.72 5.23
C LEU A 135 -17.53 -3.53 5.82
N GLU A 136 -17.59 -3.43 7.14
CA GLU A 136 -18.16 -2.25 7.83
C GLU A 136 -17.40 -0.97 7.42
N TYR A 137 -16.08 -1.04 7.30
CA TYR A 137 -15.27 0.09 6.82
C TYR A 137 -15.64 0.48 5.39
N CYS A 138 -15.78 -0.49 4.49
CA CYS A 138 -16.18 -0.25 3.10
C CYS A 138 -17.56 0.40 3.03
N GLN A 139 -18.54 -0.10 3.75
CA GLN A 139 -19.89 0.44 3.81
C GLN A 139 -19.89 1.89 4.36
N ASN A 140 -19.23 2.12 5.50
CA ASN A 140 -19.17 3.43 6.14
C ASN A 140 -18.47 4.48 5.27
N LYS A 141 -17.45 4.10 4.52
CA LYS A 141 -16.71 4.98 3.62
C LYS A 141 -17.33 5.07 2.23
N LYS A 142 -18.32 4.24 1.93
CA LYS A 142 -18.95 4.10 0.59
C LYS A 142 -17.88 3.82 -0.46
N ILE A 143 -17.12 2.76 -0.25
CA ILE A 143 -16.06 2.31 -1.17
C ILE A 143 -16.69 1.76 -2.44
N ASN A 144 -16.22 2.21 -3.61
CA ASN A 144 -16.69 1.75 -4.92
C ASN A 144 -16.01 0.43 -5.33
N LEU A 145 -14.71 0.31 -5.06
CA LEU A 145 -13.96 -0.91 -5.34
C LEU A 145 -13.19 -1.37 -4.10
N PHE A 146 -13.48 -2.60 -3.66
CA PHE A 146 -12.80 -3.23 -2.54
C PHE A 146 -11.98 -4.43 -2.99
N GLY A 147 -10.68 -4.40 -2.69
CA GLY A 147 -9.75 -5.50 -2.92
C GLY A 147 -9.22 -6.11 -1.63
N VAL A 148 -9.16 -7.43 -1.61
CA VAL A 148 -8.71 -8.22 -0.45
C VAL A 148 -8.14 -9.56 -0.89
N SER A 149 -7.36 -10.22 -0.03
CA SER A 149 -6.81 -11.56 -0.33
C SER A 149 -7.92 -12.63 -0.34
N ALA A 150 -7.71 -13.67 -1.16
CA ALA A 150 -8.57 -14.86 -1.18
C ALA A 150 -8.68 -15.50 0.22
N LYS A 151 -7.60 -15.45 1.01
CA LYS A 151 -7.59 -15.97 2.38
C LYS A 151 -8.60 -15.28 3.30
N TYR A 152 -8.83 -13.97 3.13
CA TYR A 152 -9.85 -13.25 3.88
C TYR A 152 -11.26 -13.74 3.53
N ILE A 153 -11.54 -13.95 2.24
CA ILE A 153 -12.83 -14.47 1.77
C ILE A 153 -13.05 -15.89 2.30
N ASP A 154 -12.02 -16.75 2.26
CA ASP A 154 -12.11 -18.09 2.83
C ASP A 154 -12.38 -18.05 4.33
N HIS A 155 -11.78 -17.11 5.05
CA HIS A 155 -12.04 -16.93 6.47
C HIS A 155 -13.50 -16.56 6.74
N LEU A 156 -14.06 -15.57 6.03
CA LEU A 156 -15.47 -15.20 6.12
C LEU A 156 -16.40 -16.40 5.85
N LYS A 157 -16.07 -17.19 4.83
CA LYS A 157 -16.82 -18.40 4.46
C LYS A 157 -16.79 -19.44 5.58
N ASN A 158 -15.62 -19.72 6.17
CA ASN A 158 -15.44 -20.71 7.22
C ASN A 158 -16.17 -20.35 8.50
N GLU A 159 -16.18 -19.06 8.84
CA GLU A 159 -16.95 -18.51 9.95
C GLU A 159 -18.44 -18.34 9.65
N LYS A 160 -18.88 -18.78 8.46
CA LYS A 160 -20.28 -18.68 8.00
C LYS A 160 -20.83 -17.25 8.09
N TYR A 161 -19.98 -16.26 7.79
CA TYR A 161 -20.39 -14.86 7.80
C TYR A 161 -21.58 -14.64 6.89
N ASN A 162 -22.58 -13.90 7.38
CA ASN A 162 -23.79 -13.57 6.63
C ASN A 162 -23.80 -12.08 6.29
N SER A 163 -23.66 -11.76 5.01
CA SER A 163 -23.62 -10.38 4.51
C SER A 163 -24.98 -9.69 4.37
N LYS A 164 -26.09 -10.33 4.79
CA LYS A 164 -27.46 -9.76 4.62
C LYS A 164 -27.69 -8.41 5.31
N ASN A 165 -26.79 -8.00 6.19
CA ASN A 165 -26.87 -6.71 6.90
C ASN A 165 -25.97 -5.64 6.30
N LEU A 166 -25.33 -5.92 5.17
CA LEU A 166 -24.55 -4.94 4.42
C LEU A 166 -25.38 -4.40 3.24
N ASP A 167 -25.38 -3.09 3.06
CA ASP A 167 -25.98 -2.40 1.92
C ASP A 167 -25.08 -2.48 0.67
#